data_b6ce7cf0fa0c53db55420c25a51f9d35
#
_entry.id   b6ce7cf0fa0c53db55420c25a51f9d35
#
_cell.length_a   1.000
_cell.length_b   1.000
_cell.length_c   1.000
_cell.angle_alpha   90.00
_cell.angle_beta   90.00
_cell.angle_gamma   90.00
#
_symmetry.space_group_name_H-M   'P 1'
#
loop_
_entity.id
_entity.type
_entity.pdbx_description
1 polymer ?
#
loop_
_entity_poly.entity_id
_entity_poly.type
_entity_poly.pdbx_seq_one_letter_code
_entity_poly.pdbx_strand_id
1 'polypeptide(L)'
;MFRSWQLILLGVCVFILGTCEDPPIFRSSVPMYPVRITIDTNVGPFVHFIPTASYSHIIVNEDGYFYDGKFIQKPLGMDAWGYAGVVVYINMMGGYDAYDLCCPNCVYERQACKVDGPFATCPLCGEQYTLGDGTAGPNKGIAKEQLRRLNVMNSGGRLTITQRQ
;
A
#
# COMPACT_ATOMS: atom_id res chain seq x y z
N MET A 1 -2.74 -58.55 -17.59
CA MET A 1 -3.35 -57.22 -17.93
C MET A 1 -3.56 -56.27 -16.73
N PHE A 2 -3.64 -56.76 -15.47
CA PHE A 2 -3.88 -55.89 -14.28
C PHE A 2 -2.66 -55.07 -13.81
N ARG A 3 -1.43 -55.47 -14.12
CA ARG A 3 -0.22 -54.76 -13.64
C ARG A 3 0.08 -53.45 -14.37
N SER A 4 -0.37 -53.31 -15.60
CA SER A 4 -0.10 -52.14 -16.43
C SER A 4 -0.96 -50.93 -16.00
N TRP A 5 -2.16 -51.18 -15.47
CA TRP A 5 -3.08 -50.13 -15.07
C TRP A 5 -2.69 -49.50 -13.73
N GLN A 6 -2.06 -50.27 -12.83
CA GLN A 6 -1.57 -49.72 -11.54
C GLN A 6 -0.40 -48.76 -11.72
N LEU A 7 0.45 -49.00 -12.73
CA LEU A 7 1.54 -48.04 -13.03
C LEU A 7 1.07 -46.76 -13.66
N ILE A 8 -0.01 -46.77 -14.46
CA ILE A 8 -0.62 -45.58 -15.04
C ILE A 8 -1.31 -44.73 -13.92
N LEU A 9 -2.00 -45.36 -12.97
CA LEU A 9 -2.60 -44.68 -11.84
C LEU A 9 -1.57 -44.04 -10.91
N LEU A 10 -0.42 -44.68 -10.67
CA LEU A 10 0.68 -44.09 -9.88
C LEU A 10 1.33 -42.90 -10.62
N GLY A 11 1.47 -42.99 -11.94
CA GLY A 11 2.00 -41.87 -12.73
C GLY A 11 1.10 -40.62 -12.73
N VAL A 12 -0.21 -40.81 -12.75
CA VAL A 12 -1.18 -39.68 -12.70
C VAL A 12 -1.22 -39.04 -11.33
N CYS A 13 -1.08 -39.81 -10.23
CA CYS A 13 -1.02 -39.23 -8.89
C CYS A 13 0.23 -38.35 -8.64
N VAL A 14 1.36 -38.68 -9.27
CA VAL A 14 2.60 -37.90 -9.13
C VAL A 14 2.51 -36.54 -9.86
N PHE A 15 1.72 -36.44 -10.93
CA PHE A 15 1.54 -35.19 -11.67
C PHE A 15 0.61 -34.17 -10.98
N ILE A 16 -0.20 -34.59 -10.01
CA ILE A 16 -1.14 -33.71 -9.30
C ILE A 16 -0.50 -33.05 -8.06
N LEU A 17 0.67 -33.51 -7.62
CA LEU A 17 1.35 -32.97 -6.43
C LEU A 17 2.35 -31.84 -6.70
N GLY A 18 2.42 -31.35 -7.89
CA GLY A 18 3.41 -30.36 -8.24
C GLY A 18 2.82 -29.07 -8.77
N THR A 19 2.25 -28.24 -7.97
CA THR A 19 2.32 -26.77 -8.05
C THR A 19 1.50 -26.15 -6.91
N CYS A 20 1.97 -26.26 -5.68
CA CYS A 20 1.79 -25.13 -4.77
C CYS A 20 2.85 -24.10 -5.18
N GLU A 21 2.52 -23.24 -6.12
CA GLU A 21 3.25 -21.99 -6.25
C GLU A 21 2.94 -21.20 -4.98
N ASP A 22 3.97 -20.95 -4.18
CA ASP A 22 3.86 -20.03 -3.09
C ASP A 22 3.27 -18.71 -3.63
N PRO A 23 2.28 -18.12 -2.96
CA PRO A 23 1.72 -16.86 -3.40
C PRO A 23 2.86 -15.86 -3.58
N PRO A 24 2.88 -15.07 -4.65
CA PRO A 24 3.96 -14.14 -4.90
C PRO A 24 4.13 -13.26 -3.65
N ILE A 25 5.29 -13.40 -2.99
CA ILE A 25 5.66 -12.50 -1.90
C ILE A 25 5.86 -11.15 -2.58
N PHE A 26 4.88 -10.27 -2.44
CA PHE A 26 4.95 -8.91 -2.96
C PHE A 26 6.06 -8.15 -2.22
N ARG A 27 7.27 -8.31 -2.71
CA ARG A 27 8.43 -7.55 -2.22
C ARG A 27 8.42 -6.21 -2.93
N SER A 28 8.39 -5.14 -2.16
CA SER A 28 8.63 -3.80 -2.70
C SER A 28 10.13 -3.52 -2.67
N SER A 29 10.69 -3.07 -3.79
CA SER A 29 12.08 -2.61 -3.89
C SER A 29 12.32 -1.29 -3.16
N VAL A 30 11.25 -0.58 -2.79
CA VAL A 30 11.33 0.67 -2.02
C VAL A 30 12.02 0.40 -0.68
N PRO A 31 13.10 1.12 -0.31
CA PRO A 31 13.81 0.93 0.94
C PRO A 31 12.92 1.13 2.17
N MET A 32 13.25 0.40 3.24
CA MET A 32 12.58 0.58 4.53
C MET A 32 13.11 1.82 5.23
N TYR A 33 12.35 2.91 5.20
CA TYR A 33 12.62 4.12 5.97
C TYR A 33 11.67 4.22 7.16
N PRO A 34 12.09 4.85 8.26
CA PRO A 34 11.23 4.99 9.44
C PRO A 34 9.91 5.64 9.09
N VAL A 35 8.81 5.06 9.60
CA VAL A 35 7.48 5.64 9.55
C VAL A 35 6.94 5.71 10.97
N ARG A 36 6.55 6.90 11.38
CA ARG A 36 5.87 7.18 12.64
C ARG A 36 4.96 8.37 12.44
N ILE A 37 3.70 8.11 12.24
CA ILE A 37 2.68 9.13 12.01
C ILE A 37 1.51 8.82 12.93
N THR A 38 0.96 9.85 13.58
CA THR A 38 -0.28 9.74 14.37
C THR A 38 -1.29 10.74 13.85
N ILE A 39 -2.48 10.26 13.52
CA ILE A 39 -3.61 11.05 13.05
C ILE A 39 -4.78 10.81 14.01
N ASP A 40 -5.32 11.86 14.60
CA ASP A 40 -6.50 11.77 15.44
C ASP A 40 -7.73 12.21 14.64
N THR A 41 -8.63 11.28 14.35
CA THR A 41 -9.86 11.55 13.60
C THR A 41 -11.03 11.99 14.50
N ASN A 42 -10.83 12.06 15.82
CA ASN A 42 -11.86 12.53 16.75
C ASN A 42 -11.82 14.04 16.95
N VAL A 43 -10.67 14.65 16.69
CA VAL A 43 -10.44 16.07 16.96
C VAL A 43 -9.66 16.74 15.83
N GLY A 44 -9.77 18.04 15.75
CA GLY A 44 -8.97 18.87 14.84
C GLY A 44 -9.33 18.70 13.36
N PRO A 45 -8.38 18.90 12.47
CA PRO A 45 -8.65 19.02 11.03
C PRO A 45 -9.00 17.68 10.35
N PHE A 46 -8.75 16.56 11.01
CA PHE A 46 -8.97 15.23 10.46
C PHE A 46 -10.30 14.58 10.89
N VAL A 47 -11.18 15.34 11.57
CA VAL A 47 -12.48 14.84 12.08
C VAL A 47 -13.39 14.29 10.97
N HIS A 48 -13.21 14.72 9.73
CA HIS A 48 -13.96 14.22 8.57
C HIS A 48 -13.28 13.04 7.86
N PHE A 49 -12.08 12.63 8.30
CA PHE A 49 -11.38 11.47 7.77
C PHE A 49 -11.91 10.19 8.42
N ILE A 50 -13.15 9.88 8.10
CA ILE A 50 -13.90 8.72 8.64
C ILE A 50 -14.28 7.75 7.51
N PRO A 51 -14.48 6.46 7.79
CA PRO A 51 -14.70 5.41 6.77
C PRO A 51 -15.89 5.59 5.84
N THR A 52 -16.75 6.55 6.10
CA THR A 52 -17.89 6.91 5.23
C THR A 52 -17.51 7.78 4.03
N ALA A 53 -16.33 8.41 4.09
CA ALA A 53 -15.82 9.27 3.02
C ALA A 53 -14.96 8.45 2.05
N SER A 54 -15.58 7.84 1.04
CA SER A 54 -14.88 7.07 0.02
C SER A 54 -13.82 7.93 -0.70
N TYR A 55 -12.65 7.34 -0.94
CA TYR A 55 -11.51 7.93 -1.66
C TYR A 55 -10.81 9.10 -0.97
N SER A 56 -11.21 9.50 0.24
CA SER A 56 -10.47 10.49 1.01
C SER A 56 -9.11 9.94 1.44
N HIS A 57 -8.12 10.81 1.43
CA HIS A 57 -6.75 10.45 1.78
C HIS A 57 -6.01 11.57 2.49
N ILE A 58 -5.05 11.17 3.31
CA ILE A 58 -4.09 12.08 3.95
C ILE A 58 -2.71 11.74 3.43
N ILE A 59 -2.00 12.72 2.90
CA ILE A 59 -0.58 12.59 2.53
C ILE A 59 0.26 13.27 3.60
N VAL A 60 1.31 12.57 4.03
CA VAL A 60 2.30 13.10 4.97
C VAL A 60 3.69 13.00 4.35
N ASN A 61 4.36 14.13 4.25
CA ASN A 61 5.70 14.24 3.71
C ASN A 61 6.51 15.32 4.47
N GLU A 62 7.66 15.71 3.97
CA GLU A 62 8.53 16.74 4.56
C GLU A 62 7.85 18.13 4.64
N ASP A 63 6.93 18.42 3.73
CA ASP A 63 6.23 19.69 3.68
C ASP A 63 5.08 19.76 4.69
N GLY A 64 4.49 18.62 5.05
CA GLY A 64 3.39 18.56 6.00
C GLY A 64 2.36 17.47 5.79
N TYR A 65 1.23 17.71 6.42
CA TYR A 65 0.02 16.92 6.30
C TYR A 65 -0.92 17.58 5.29
N PHE A 66 -1.39 16.81 4.34
CA PHE A 66 -2.33 17.24 3.31
C PHE A 66 -3.57 16.34 3.36
N TYR A 67 -4.73 16.92 3.49
CA TYR A 67 -6.02 16.21 3.45
C TYR A 67 -6.73 16.53 2.14
N ASP A 68 -6.96 15.53 1.31
CA ASP A 68 -7.54 15.67 -0.04
C ASP A 68 -6.88 16.82 -0.84
N GLY A 69 -5.54 16.85 -0.81
CA GLY A 69 -4.71 17.83 -1.50
C GLY A 69 -4.59 19.21 -0.84
N LYS A 70 -5.29 19.45 0.28
CA LYS A 70 -5.21 20.73 1.02
C LYS A 70 -4.18 20.62 2.14
N PHE A 71 -3.26 21.56 2.21
CA PHE A 71 -2.31 21.68 3.32
C PHE A 71 -3.06 21.91 4.64
N ILE A 72 -2.70 21.14 5.65
CA ILE A 72 -3.31 21.20 6.98
C ILE A 72 -2.33 21.75 8.02
N GLN A 73 -1.19 21.09 8.17
CA GLN A 73 -0.20 21.45 9.18
C GLN A 73 1.20 20.95 8.81
N LYS A 74 2.21 21.51 9.43
CA LYS A 74 3.58 20.99 9.32
C LYS A 74 3.74 19.69 10.09
N PRO A 75 4.74 18.85 9.73
CA PRO A 75 5.06 17.65 10.50
C PRO A 75 5.38 18.03 11.95
N LEU A 76 5.01 17.15 12.86
CA LEU A 76 5.43 17.27 14.26
C LEU A 76 6.87 16.76 14.39
N GLY A 77 7.64 17.28 15.33
CA GLY A 77 9.07 17.01 15.45
C GLY A 77 9.48 15.55 15.70
N MET A 78 8.49 14.64 15.92
CA MET A 78 8.70 13.20 16.05
C MET A 78 8.15 12.40 14.88
N ASP A 79 7.56 13.06 13.88
CA ASP A 79 7.02 12.38 12.70
C ASP A 79 8.13 11.87 11.80
N ALA A 80 7.87 10.72 11.19
CA ALA A 80 8.71 10.11 10.17
C ALA A 80 7.79 9.57 9.07
N TRP A 81 8.03 9.97 7.85
CA TRP A 81 7.11 9.80 6.71
C TRP A 81 7.64 8.87 5.60
N GLY A 82 8.49 7.92 5.95
CA GLY A 82 8.96 6.91 5.03
C GLY A 82 9.99 7.42 4.02
N TYR A 83 10.03 6.79 2.84
CA TYR A 83 11.06 7.08 1.82
C TYR A 83 10.68 8.26 0.92
N ALA A 84 9.45 8.33 0.42
CA ALA A 84 9.00 9.43 -0.45
C ALA A 84 7.68 10.08 0.00
N GLY A 85 7.31 9.90 1.25
CA GLY A 85 6.01 10.32 1.81
C GLY A 85 5.06 9.15 1.98
N VAL A 86 4.06 9.35 2.82
CA VAL A 86 3.06 8.34 3.16
C VAL A 86 1.68 8.83 2.75
N VAL A 87 0.92 7.97 2.10
CA VAL A 87 -0.52 8.14 1.95
C VAL A 87 -1.25 7.25 2.96
N VAL A 88 -2.19 7.83 3.68
CA VAL A 88 -3.20 7.10 4.47
C VAL A 88 -4.53 7.24 3.73
N TYR A 89 -5.14 6.11 3.41
CA TYR A 89 -6.26 6.03 2.49
C TYR A 89 -7.43 5.27 3.10
N ILE A 90 -8.67 5.73 2.85
CA ILE A 90 -9.87 5.01 3.25
C ILE A 90 -10.23 4.02 2.14
N ASN A 91 -10.10 2.72 2.43
CA ASN A 91 -10.39 1.68 1.46
C ASN A 91 -11.91 1.43 1.29
N MET A 92 -12.25 0.71 0.23
CA MET A 92 -13.66 0.42 -0.13
C MET A 92 -14.40 -0.43 0.91
N MET A 93 -13.68 -1.08 1.83
CA MET A 93 -14.26 -1.89 2.91
C MET A 93 -14.47 -1.09 4.20
N GLY A 94 -14.23 0.22 4.18
CA GLY A 94 -14.38 1.10 5.34
C GLY A 94 -13.24 0.97 6.36
N GLY A 95 -12.07 0.46 5.93
CA GLY A 95 -10.85 0.45 6.72
C GLY A 95 -9.86 1.52 6.27
N TYR A 96 -8.74 1.56 6.96
CA TYR A 96 -7.62 2.44 6.62
C TYR A 96 -6.44 1.60 6.13
N ASP A 97 -5.88 1.99 4.99
CA ASP A 97 -4.63 1.47 4.48
C ASP A 97 -3.60 2.59 4.40
N ALA A 98 -2.33 2.25 4.49
CA ALA A 98 -1.25 3.21 4.31
C ALA A 98 -0.13 2.62 3.47
N TYR A 99 0.46 3.49 2.63
CA TYR A 99 1.52 3.12 1.70
C TYR A 99 2.58 4.22 1.64
N ASP A 100 3.84 3.81 1.46
CA ASP A 100 4.89 4.73 1.01
C ASP A 100 4.60 5.09 -0.44
N LEU A 101 4.62 6.37 -0.76
CA LEU A 101 4.30 6.88 -2.09
C LEU A 101 5.43 6.70 -3.11
N CYS A 102 6.60 6.20 -2.69
CA CYS A 102 7.70 5.95 -3.62
C CYS A 102 7.29 4.96 -4.69
N CYS A 103 7.42 5.36 -5.96
CA CYS A 103 7.24 4.47 -7.08
C CYS A 103 8.33 3.39 -7.09
N PRO A 104 8.00 2.08 -7.06
CA PRO A 104 8.98 1.00 -7.12
C PRO A 104 9.87 1.03 -8.37
N ASN A 105 9.35 1.50 -9.51
CA ASN A 105 10.12 1.64 -10.74
C ASN A 105 11.07 2.85 -10.76
N CYS A 106 10.85 3.83 -9.85
CA CYS A 106 11.61 5.08 -9.79
C CYS A 106 12.20 5.30 -8.39
N VAL A 107 12.69 4.21 -7.79
CA VAL A 107 13.20 4.20 -6.41
C VAL A 107 14.42 5.12 -6.25
N TYR A 108 15.32 5.11 -7.23
CA TYR A 108 16.57 5.89 -7.16
C TYR A 108 16.31 7.40 -7.18
N GLU A 109 15.26 7.82 -7.87
CA GLU A 109 14.81 9.21 -7.94
C GLU A 109 13.96 9.63 -6.74
N ARG A 110 13.65 8.69 -5.84
CA ARG A 110 12.71 8.88 -4.71
C ARG A 110 11.39 9.50 -5.17
N GLN A 111 10.91 9.10 -6.35
CA GLN A 111 9.77 9.72 -6.98
C GLN A 111 8.48 9.34 -6.25
N ALA A 112 7.85 10.31 -5.62
CA ALA A 112 6.52 10.16 -5.04
C ALA A 112 5.44 10.10 -6.13
N CYS A 113 4.53 9.15 -6.01
CA CYS A 113 3.32 9.08 -6.81
C CYS A 113 2.34 10.19 -6.40
N LYS A 114 1.62 10.73 -7.38
CA LYS A 114 0.51 11.66 -7.15
C LYS A 114 -0.78 10.86 -6.95
N VAL A 115 -1.51 11.19 -5.90
CA VAL A 115 -2.79 10.54 -5.58
C VAL A 115 -3.92 11.33 -6.23
N ASP A 116 -4.78 10.62 -6.96
CA ASP A 116 -5.99 11.15 -7.56
C ASP A 116 -7.10 10.08 -7.48
N GLY A 117 -8.12 10.37 -6.68
CA GLY A 117 -9.17 9.40 -6.37
C GLY A 117 -8.61 8.07 -5.87
N PRO A 118 -8.98 6.93 -6.48
CA PRO A 118 -8.53 5.60 -6.06
C PRO A 118 -7.13 5.23 -6.58
N PHE A 119 -6.43 6.14 -7.21
CA PHE A 119 -5.17 5.85 -7.90
C PHE A 119 -4.00 6.68 -7.37
N ALA A 120 -2.82 6.05 -7.37
CA ALA A 120 -1.53 6.73 -7.21
C ALA A 120 -0.75 6.56 -8.51
N THR A 121 -0.41 7.67 -9.16
CA THR A 121 0.28 7.67 -10.47
C THR A 121 1.66 8.29 -10.33
N CYS A 122 2.67 7.58 -10.81
CA CYS A 122 4.03 8.10 -10.86
C CYS A 122 4.16 9.15 -11.97
N PRO A 123 4.56 10.39 -11.68
CA PRO A 123 4.69 11.42 -12.69
C PRO A 123 5.91 11.23 -13.60
N LEU A 124 6.86 10.40 -13.20
CA LEU A 124 8.09 10.16 -13.96
C LEU A 124 7.92 9.04 -15.00
N CYS A 125 7.38 7.89 -14.61
CA CYS A 125 7.26 6.72 -15.49
C CYS A 125 5.82 6.42 -15.95
N GLY A 126 4.82 7.09 -15.38
CA GLY A 126 3.42 6.90 -15.73
C GLY A 126 2.78 5.64 -15.14
N GLU A 127 3.51 4.88 -14.31
CA GLU A 127 2.95 3.73 -13.60
C GLU A 127 1.81 4.17 -12.68
N GLN A 128 0.74 3.38 -12.65
CA GLN A 128 -0.43 3.65 -11.84
C GLN A 128 -0.73 2.47 -10.91
N TYR A 129 -1.04 2.79 -9.67
CA TYR A 129 -1.33 1.83 -8.59
C TYR A 129 -2.73 2.07 -8.05
N THR A 130 -3.47 1.00 -7.75
CA THR A 130 -4.81 1.07 -7.17
C THR A 130 -4.75 1.09 -5.66
N LEU A 131 -5.19 2.16 -5.01
CA LEU A 131 -5.19 2.28 -3.55
C LEU A 131 -6.44 1.67 -2.90
N GLY A 132 -7.59 1.78 -3.58
CA GLY A 132 -8.90 1.48 -3.00
C GLY A 132 -9.17 0.01 -2.71
N ASP A 133 -8.44 -0.91 -3.34
CA ASP A 133 -8.60 -2.36 -3.17
C ASP A 133 -7.76 -2.94 -2.02
N GLY A 134 -7.02 -2.12 -1.31
CA GLY A 134 -6.15 -2.51 -0.20
C GLY A 134 -4.85 -3.21 -0.62
N THR A 135 -4.56 -3.33 -1.92
CA THR A 135 -3.33 -3.97 -2.41
C THR A 135 -2.25 -2.98 -2.79
N ALA A 136 -2.63 -1.79 -3.26
CA ALA A 136 -1.77 -0.83 -3.95
C ALA A 136 -0.95 -1.47 -5.08
N GLY A 137 -1.59 -2.44 -5.74
CA GLY A 137 -1.02 -3.15 -6.88
C GLY A 137 -0.97 -2.29 -8.13
N PRO A 138 -0.07 -2.62 -9.08
CA PRO A 138 -0.03 -1.95 -10.37
C PRO A 138 -1.33 -2.18 -11.15
N ASN A 139 -1.92 -1.09 -11.63
CA ASN A 139 -3.15 -1.09 -12.41
C ASN A 139 -2.89 -0.79 -13.88
N LYS A 140 -1.87 0.00 -14.16
CA LYS A 140 -1.48 0.39 -15.52
C LYS A 140 0.03 0.60 -15.58
N GLY A 141 0.63 0.12 -16.66
CA GLY A 141 2.07 0.21 -16.90
C GLY A 141 2.71 -1.17 -16.96
N ILE A 142 4.00 -1.23 -16.65
CA ILE A 142 4.83 -2.45 -16.68
C ILE A 142 5.30 -2.87 -15.29
N ALA A 143 4.93 -2.14 -14.24
CA ALA A 143 5.32 -2.44 -12.88
C ALA A 143 4.85 -3.84 -12.47
N LYS A 144 5.73 -4.55 -11.76
CA LYS A 144 5.44 -5.88 -11.18
C LYS A 144 5.31 -5.83 -9.66
N GLU A 145 5.72 -4.72 -9.08
CA GLU A 145 5.73 -4.51 -7.64
C GLU A 145 4.63 -3.53 -7.24
N GLN A 146 4.10 -3.72 -6.06
CA GLN A 146 3.13 -2.80 -5.45
C GLN A 146 3.83 -1.70 -4.67
N LEU A 147 3.12 -0.63 -4.33
CA LEU A 147 3.60 0.35 -3.36
C LEU A 147 3.88 -0.35 -2.02
N ARG A 148 4.89 0.11 -1.31
CA ARG A 148 5.23 -0.46 0.01
C ARG A 148 4.11 -0.20 1.00
N ARG A 149 3.48 -1.28 1.45
CA ARG A 149 2.42 -1.23 2.45
C ARG A 149 2.99 -1.00 3.84
N LEU A 150 2.32 -0.15 4.59
CA LEU A 150 2.61 0.17 5.98
C LEU A 150 1.59 -0.49 6.91
N ASN A 151 1.88 -0.48 8.19
CA ASN A 151 0.95 -0.95 9.22
C ASN A 151 0.11 0.21 9.73
N VAL A 152 -1.21 0.02 9.80
CA VAL A 152 -2.15 1.01 10.35
C VAL A 152 -2.86 0.37 11.53
N MET A 153 -2.75 0.99 12.69
CA MET A 153 -3.54 0.65 13.87
C MET A 153 -4.55 1.76 14.14
N ASN A 154 -5.83 1.39 14.24
CA ASN A 154 -6.90 2.30 14.64
C ASN A 154 -7.32 1.95 16.07
N SER A 155 -7.14 2.89 16.99
CA SER A 155 -7.58 2.77 18.38
C SER A 155 -8.52 3.91 18.72
N GLY A 156 -9.82 3.67 18.54
CA GLY A 156 -10.86 4.65 18.86
C GLY A 156 -10.75 5.96 18.08
N GLY A 157 -10.41 5.88 16.79
CA GLY A 157 -10.24 7.05 15.92
C GLY A 157 -8.84 7.66 15.93
N ARG A 158 -7.92 7.12 16.75
CA ARG A 158 -6.50 7.47 16.65
C ARG A 158 -5.80 6.47 15.76
N LEU A 159 -5.36 6.92 14.59
CA LEU A 159 -4.60 6.13 13.64
C LEU A 159 -3.11 6.26 13.95
N THR A 160 -2.45 5.13 14.13
CA THR A 160 -0.99 5.05 14.26
C THR A 160 -0.45 4.30 13.07
N ILE A 161 0.39 4.97 12.28
CA ILE A 161 1.00 4.42 11.08
C ILE A 161 2.47 4.15 11.37
N THR A 162 2.89 2.91 11.12
CA THR A 162 4.25 2.45 11.36
C THR A 162 4.74 1.60 10.20
N GLN A 163 6.04 1.35 10.18
CA GLN A 163 6.62 0.44 9.24
C GLN A 163 6.10 -1.00 9.45
N ARG A 164 5.82 -1.69 8.36
CA ARG A 164 5.51 -3.12 8.39
C ARG A 164 6.82 -3.91 8.42
N GLN A 165 6.97 -4.75 9.43
CA GLN A 165 8.10 -5.69 9.55
C GLN A 165 7.96 -6.86 8.59
#